data_e4fd0e03fc69c492c0e81327495d0e1a
#
_entry.id   e4fd0e03fc69c492c0e81327495d0e1a
#
_cell.length_a   1.000
_cell.length_b   1.000
_cell.length_c   1.000
_cell.angle_alpha   90.00
_cell.angle_beta   90.00
_cell.angle_gamma   90.00
#
_symmetry.space_group_name_H-M   'P 1'
#
loop_
_entity.id
_entity.type
_entity.pdbx_description
1 polymer ?
#
loop_
_entity_poly.entity_id
_entity_poly.type
_entity_poly.pdbx_seq_one_letter_code
_entity_poly.pdbx_strand_id
1 'polypeptide(L)'
;MTGAAVADRRQGGMRGLIPCLLLALVGFGLALIQTRLGPGAGGDSSSYLMGAENLLKGNGFSRYSGGYEIRPITGFPPFYSVVLAGVSLGGSDPMAASRYLNAVLFAANIGLVGYLVYGFSASTWAAAIASAFLLLADTMLELHTWVMSEPLFIFLSLAAIWALLRSMEGGGLAWVVAAALLTACSSLTRYVGPALSVAGVLVLLLFGAGSLRRRVIEALVYASISLLPLAFWLRRNSALAGTLVNRDLAYHPMEPDLLRRFLAELSSWFVPHQVPLPTGLRAGLAVLLAAGLFGWFLAVAVKAWTRRQGWGLQLTGPESGRFRPLPWLLGLYATGNVLILFINSTLLDASTTATAPPRYLAPIYAGLVPLACVAGVTLARRQGIGRLLVLGYAAVVLVFYAAIDRQMLADPVSHLGYTGRRQLWAEAVAAIRQVPAEVPVVSNNPELVYILVGRPAYVRPISFDNYEQAVRSDYEQQFATLSSQLGRGGVFVLFDELEPDDQAFIDRLNLRPLVSFPQVRLFQVPAAGR
;
A
#
# COMPACT_ATOMS: atom_id res chain seq x y z
N MET A 1 22.35 -23.50 31.71
CA MET A 1 22.96 -23.34 30.35
C MET A 1 23.99 -22.25 30.47
N THR A 2 25.25 -22.56 30.19
CA THR A 2 26.38 -21.65 30.35
C THR A 2 26.32 -20.50 29.33
N GLY A 3 26.82 -19.32 29.70
CA GLY A 3 26.83 -18.12 28.86
C GLY A 3 27.45 -18.30 27.46
N ALA A 4 28.37 -19.24 27.29
CA ALA A 4 28.97 -19.62 26.01
C ALA A 4 27.94 -20.23 25.04
N ALA A 5 27.03 -21.07 25.48
CA ALA A 5 26.00 -21.67 24.63
C ALA A 5 24.93 -20.66 24.19
N VAL A 6 24.73 -19.57 24.94
CA VAL A 6 23.84 -18.46 24.57
C VAL A 6 24.54 -17.53 23.57
N ALA A 7 25.84 -17.30 23.71
CA ALA A 7 26.63 -16.48 22.78
C ALA A 7 26.79 -17.17 21.41
N ASP A 8 27.04 -18.48 21.41
CA ASP A 8 27.18 -19.28 20.17
C ASP A 8 25.85 -19.35 19.38
N ARG A 9 24.70 -19.49 20.07
CA ARG A 9 23.37 -19.41 19.43
C ARG A 9 23.07 -18.00 18.87
N ARG A 10 23.56 -16.93 19.50
CA ARG A 10 23.41 -15.56 18.98
C ARG A 10 24.27 -15.32 17.73
N GLN A 11 25.51 -15.82 17.70
CA GLN A 11 26.40 -15.70 16.55
C GLN A 11 25.91 -16.53 15.34
N GLY A 12 25.45 -17.75 15.56
CA GLY A 12 24.82 -18.57 14.51
C GLY A 12 23.55 -17.94 13.96
N GLY A 13 22.76 -17.27 14.81
CA GLY A 13 21.53 -16.55 14.41
C GLY A 13 21.78 -15.36 13.48
N MET A 14 22.80 -14.54 13.76
CA MET A 14 23.13 -13.38 12.91
C MET A 14 23.70 -13.80 11.54
N ARG A 15 24.56 -14.80 11.50
CA ARG A 15 25.12 -15.33 10.24
C ARG A 15 24.02 -15.87 9.32
N GLY A 16 22.98 -16.49 9.89
CA GLY A 16 21.83 -17.00 9.13
C GLY A 16 20.98 -15.93 8.43
N LEU A 17 21.09 -14.66 8.85
CA LEU A 17 20.36 -13.54 8.26
C LEU A 17 21.16 -12.73 7.22
N ILE A 18 22.44 -13.02 7.05
CA ILE A 18 23.29 -12.32 6.07
C ILE A 18 22.67 -12.29 4.66
N PRO A 19 22.15 -13.40 4.10
CA PRO A 19 21.52 -13.36 2.78
C PRO A 19 20.30 -12.41 2.73
N CYS A 20 19.51 -12.34 3.79
CA CYS A 20 18.35 -11.43 3.84
C CYS A 20 18.80 -9.96 3.87
N LEU A 21 19.87 -9.65 4.59
CA LEU A 21 20.44 -8.30 4.63
C LEU A 21 21.04 -7.90 3.26
N LEU A 22 21.71 -8.82 2.58
CA LEU A 22 22.23 -8.57 1.23
C LEU A 22 21.08 -8.31 0.24
N LEU A 23 19.99 -9.11 0.29
CA LEU A 23 18.81 -8.88 -0.53
C LEU A 23 18.13 -7.54 -0.19
N ALA A 24 18.08 -7.15 1.08
CA ALA A 24 17.58 -5.85 1.50
C ALA A 24 18.41 -4.70 0.91
N LEU A 25 19.74 -4.80 0.91
CA LEU A 25 20.63 -3.81 0.28
C LEU A 25 20.44 -3.75 -1.24
N VAL A 26 20.24 -4.90 -1.89
CA VAL A 26 19.88 -4.95 -3.32
C VAL A 26 18.56 -4.22 -3.56
N GLY A 27 17.53 -4.48 -2.74
CA GLY A 27 16.23 -3.80 -2.85
C GLY A 27 16.33 -2.29 -2.69
N PHE A 28 17.12 -1.82 -1.71
CA PHE A 28 17.43 -0.40 -1.56
C PHE A 28 18.03 0.18 -2.85
N GLY A 29 19.03 -0.49 -3.41
CA GLY A 29 19.70 -0.06 -4.65
C GLY A 29 18.73 -0.05 -5.86
N LEU A 30 17.92 -1.09 -6.01
CA LEU A 30 16.95 -1.18 -7.12
C LEU A 30 15.90 -0.05 -7.04
N ALA A 31 15.37 0.25 -5.85
CA ALA A 31 14.43 1.36 -5.66
C ALA A 31 15.06 2.70 -6.04
N LEU A 32 16.34 2.94 -5.68
CA LEU A 32 17.04 4.16 -6.07
C LEU A 32 17.33 4.22 -7.58
N ILE A 33 17.65 3.09 -8.21
CA ILE A 33 17.87 3.02 -9.67
C ILE A 33 16.57 3.29 -10.42
N GLN A 34 15.47 2.65 -10.02
CA GLN A 34 14.16 2.84 -10.65
C GLN A 34 13.68 4.28 -10.54
N THR A 35 13.94 4.94 -9.41
CA THR A 35 13.55 6.33 -9.15
C THR A 35 14.59 7.37 -9.54
N ARG A 36 15.55 7.04 -10.44
CA ARG A 36 16.59 7.98 -10.89
C ARG A 36 16.05 9.25 -11.56
N LEU A 37 14.84 9.17 -12.13
CA LEU A 37 14.12 10.30 -12.74
C LEU A 37 13.14 10.98 -11.76
N GLY A 38 13.12 10.56 -10.50
CA GLY A 38 12.17 10.93 -9.46
C GLY A 38 11.26 9.77 -9.08
N PRO A 39 10.59 9.81 -7.91
CA PRO A 39 9.64 8.79 -7.50
C PRO A 39 8.38 8.83 -8.36
N GLY A 40 7.76 7.67 -8.58
CA GLY A 40 6.48 7.57 -9.26
C GLY A 40 5.38 8.32 -8.51
N ALA A 41 4.43 8.86 -9.23
CA ALA A 41 3.30 9.59 -8.64
C ALA A 41 2.01 9.35 -9.42
N GLY A 42 0.90 9.42 -8.70
CA GLY A 42 -0.46 9.37 -9.23
C GLY A 42 -1.39 10.30 -8.47
N GLY A 43 -2.71 10.16 -8.63
CA GLY A 43 -3.69 11.02 -7.97
C GLY A 43 -3.55 11.02 -6.44
N ASP A 44 -3.48 9.83 -5.81
CA ASP A 44 -3.29 9.72 -4.34
C ASP A 44 -1.99 10.39 -3.87
N SER A 45 -0.92 10.29 -4.67
CA SER A 45 0.39 10.89 -4.36
C SER A 45 0.28 12.40 -4.16
N SER A 46 -0.55 13.08 -4.95
CA SER A 46 -0.78 14.52 -4.83
C SER A 46 -1.33 14.89 -3.45
N SER A 47 -2.28 14.10 -2.94
CA SER A 47 -2.87 14.31 -1.61
C SER A 47 -1.86 14.08 -0.48
N TYR A 48 -0.99 13.07 -0.59
CA TYR A 48 0.07 12.83 0.39
C TYR A 48 1.13 13.94 0.39
N LEU A 49 1.54 14.40 -0.78
CA LEU A 49 2.52 15.49 -0.95
C LEU A 49 1.96 16.81 -0.44
N MET A 50 0.77 17.22 -0.88
CA MET A 50 0.11 18.44 -0.39
C MET A 50 -0.11 18.38 1.12
N GLY A 51 -0.51 17.21 1.66
CA GLY A 51 -0.65 17.00 3.10
C GLY A 51 0.66 17.22 3.85
N ALA A 52 1.78 16.71 3.34
CA ALA A 52 3.09 16.90 3.94
C ALA A 52 3.57 18.36 3.84
N GLU A 53 3.43 18.98 2.67
CA GLU A 53 3.80 20.39 2.47
C GLU A 53 2.99 21.33 3.36
N ASN A 54 1.67 21.13 3.47
CA ASN A 54 0.82 21.98 4.30
C ASN A 54 1.09 21.79 5.79
N LEU A 55 1.47 20.57 6.23
CA LEU A 55 1.97 20.36 7.59
C LEU A 55 3.24 21.17 7.85
N LEU A 56 4.20 21.17 6.93
CA LEU A 56 5.44 21.96 7.03
C LEU A 56 5.20 23.47 7.02
N LYS A 57 4.16 23.92 6.29
CA LYS A 57 3.76 25.34 6.22
C LYS A 57 2.88 25.79 7.39
N GLY A 58 2.51 24.88 8.32
CA GLY A 58 1.62 25.17 9.45
C GLY A 58 0.12 25.24 9.12
N ASN A 59 -0.28 24.84 7.90
CA ASN A 59 -1.67 24.82 7.44
C ASN A 59 -2.45 23.57 7.91
N GLY A 60 -1.83 22.70 8.74
CA GLY A 60 -2.39 21.43 9.18
C GLY A 60 -2.45 20.38 8.06
N PHE A 61 -3.13 19.25 8.33
CA PHE A 61 -3.28 18.18 7.35
C PHE A 61 -4.38 18.56 6.35
N SER A 62 -3.97 19.19 5.28
CA SER A 62 -4.83 19.83 4.28
C SER A 62 -4.24 19.73 2.86
N ARG A 63 -5.09 19.98 1.85
CA ARG A 63 -4.69 20.03 0.44
C ARG A 63 -5.43 21.13 -0.32
N TYR A 64 -4.95 21.49 -1.48
CA TYR A 64 -5.73 22.26 -2.43
C TYR A 64 -6.90 21.41 -2.93
N SER A 65 -8.10 21.95 -2.89
CA SER A 65 -9.33 21.26 -3.27
C SER A 65 -10.26 22.20 -4.03
N GLY A 66 -10.69 21.76 -5.22
CA GLY A 66 -11.54 22.59 -6.08
C GLY A 66 -10.85 23.84 -6.63
N GLY A 67 -9.50 23.87 -6.65
CA GLY A 67 -8.69 24.99 -7.12
C GLY A 67 -7.64 25.43 -6.12
N TYR A 68 -7.66 26.71 -5.72
CA TYR A 68 -6.64 27.33 -4.88
C TYR A 68 -6.98 27.35 -3.38
N GLU A 69 -8.16 26.83 -3.01
CA GLU A 69 -8.57 26.76 -1.61
C GLU A 69 -7.87 25.62 -0.87
N ILE A 70 -7.41 25.89 0.33
CA ILE A 70 -6.84 24.90 1.24
C ILE A 70 -7.96 24.31 2.08
N ARG A 71 -8.21 22.99 1.94
CA ARG A 71 -9.24 22.27 2.71
C ARG A 71 -8.63 21.10 3.48
N PRO A 72 -9.16 20.75 4.67
CA PRO A 72 -8.73 19.58 5.41
C PRO A 72 -8.85 18.30 4.58
N ILE A 73 -7.85 17.42 4.67
CA ILE A 73 -7.92 16.07 4.08
C ILE A 73 -8.73 15.19 5.02
N THR A 74 -9.79 14.55 4.48
CA THR A 74 -10.68 13.63 5.21
C THR A 74 -10.75 12.24 4.58
N GLY A 75 -10.42 12.11 3.29
CA GLY A 75 -10.44 10.83 2.57
C GLY A 75 -9.24 9.93 2.86
N PHE A 76 -8.13 10.48 3.33
CA PHE A 76 -6.89 9.75 3.60
C PHE A 76 -6.51 9.79 5.06
N PRO A 77 -5.93 8.70 5.63
CA PRO A 77 -5.31 8.73 6.94
C PRO A 77 -4.03 9.60 6.92
N PRO A 78 -3.64 10.25 8.06
CA PRO A 78 -2.62 11.30 8.05
C PRO A 78 -1.18 10.80 8.15
N PHE A 79 -0.95 9.56 8.65
CA PHE A 79 0.36 9.19 9.18
C PHE A 79 1.46 9.14 8.12
N TYR A 80 1.16 8.73 6.87
CA TYR A 80 2.16 8.77 5.80
C TYR A 80 2.62 10.21 5.50
N SER A 81 1.70 11.16 5.38
CA SER A 81 2.05 12.58 5.19
C SER A 81 2.80 13.18 6.38
N VAL A 82 2.47 12.76 7.61
CA VAL A 82 3.20 13.17 8.82
C VAL A 82 4.65 12.66 8.78
N VAL A 83 4.86 11.38 8.43
CA VAL A 83 6.21 10.82 8.30
C VAL A 83 6.97 11.52 7.16
N LEU A 84 6.30 11.76 6.03
CA LEU A 84 6.90 12.45 4.89
C LEU A 84 7.30 13.89 5.24
N ALA A 85 6.44 14.63 5.94
CA ALA A 85 6.79 15.95 6.48
C ALA A 85 7.98 15.86 7.45
N GLY A 86 7.98 14.85 8.33
CA GLY A 86 9.07 14.61 9.28
C GLY A 86 10.43 14.41 8.62
N VAL A 87 10.50 13.60 7.57
CA VAL A 87 11.77 13.38 6.83
C VAL A 87 12.16 14.58 5.96
N SER A 88 11.23 15.51 5.72
CA SER A 88 11.45 16.75 4.96
C SER A 88 11.79 17.97 5.84
N LEU A 89 11.82 17.83 7.17
CA LEU A 89 12.11 18.94 8.10
C LEU A 89 13.48 19.59 7.85
N GLY A 90 14.43 18.88 7.24
CA GLY A 90 15.73 19.41 6.83
C GLY A 90 15.71 20.33 5.60
N GLY A 91 14.52 20.71 5.10
CA GLY A 91 14.35 21.58 3.91
C GLY A 91 14.34 20.83 2.58
N SER A 92 14.31 19.49 2.59
CA SER A 92 14.13 18.71 1.37
C SER A 92 12.68 18.76 0.88
N ASP A 93 12.49 18.80 -0.43
CA ASP A 93 11.19 18.66 -1.05
C ASP A 93 10.56 17.30 -0.69
N PRO A 94 9.28 17.24 -0.24
CA PRO A 94 8.62 15.99 0.13
C PRO A 94 8.63 14.92 -0.97
N MET A 95 8.55 15.31 -2.23
CA MET A 95 8.64 14.37 -3.35
C MET A 95 10.04 13.73 -3.43
N ALA A 96 11.10 14.53 -3.30
CA ALA A 96 12.47 14.03 -3.28
C ALA A 96 12.75 13.17 -2.03
N ALA A 97 12.24 13.58 -0.85
CA ALA A 97 12.38 12.84 0.40
C ALA A 97 11.69 11.47 0.34
N SER A 98 10.53 11.37 -0.32
CA SER A 98 9.79 10.11 -0.47
C SER A 98 10.59 9.03 -1.18
N ARG A 99 11.45 9.39 -2.13
CA ARG A 99 12.35 8.48 -2.84
C ARG A 99 13.25 7.70 -1.87
N TYR A 100 13.89 8.41 -0.94
CA TYR A 100 14.79 7.79 0.02
C TYR A 100 14.03 7.05 1.12
N LEU A 101 12.93 7.63 1.61
CA LEU A 101 12.05 6.99 2.58
C LEU A 101 11.59 5.62 2.08
N ASN A 102 11.05 5.57 0.87
CA ASN A 102 10.50 4.34 0.30
C ASN A 102 11.59 3.30 -0.02
N ALA A 103 12.79 3.73 -0.44
CA ALA A 103 13.93 2.82 -0.62
C ALA A 103 14.37 2.18 0.71
N VAL A 104 14.41 2.97 1.81
CA VAL A 104 14.68 2.45 3.16
C VAL A 104 13.57 1.50 3.61
N LEU A 105 12.31 1.84 3.38
CA LEU A 105 11.16 0.98 3.72
C LEU A 105 11.19 -0.33 2.92
N PHE A 106 11.61 -0.31 1.66
CA PHE A 106 11.75 -1.52 0.86
C PHE A 106 12.79 -2.46 1.46
N ALA A 107 13.98 -1.95 1.74
CA ALA A 107 15.03 -2.72 2.40
C ALA A 107 14.57 -3.27 3.76
N ALA A 108 13.90 -2.44 4.56
CA ALA A 108 13.38 -2.83 5.87
C ALA A 108 12.31 -3.93 5.76
N ASN A 109 11.40 -3.83 4.80
CA ASN A 109 10.36 -4.83 4.57
C ASN A 109 10.95 -6.18 4.13
N ILE A 110 11.92 -6.17 3.19
CA ILE A 110 12.65 -7.37 2.74
C ILE A 110 13.37 -8.03 3.92
N GLY A 111 14.12 -7.26 4.70
CA GLY A 111 14.86 -7.75 5.86
C GLY A 111 13.94 -8.30 6.95
N LEU A 112 12.82 -7.61 7.21
CA LEU A 112 11.88 -7.99 8.27
C LEU A 112 11.09 -9.27 7.92
N VAL A 113 10.69 -9.45 6.67
CA VAL A 113 10.09 -10.70 6.19
C VAL A 113 11.07 -11.87 6.37
N GLY A 114 12.32 -11.71 5.94
CA GLY A 114 13.36 -12.71 6.14
C GLY A 114 13.58 -13.03 7.62
N TYR A 115 13.64 -12.01 8.47
CA TYR A 115 13.80 -12.17 9.92
C TYR A 115 12.63 -12.94 10.56
N LEU A 116 11.38 -12.65 10.19
CA LEU A 116 10.20 -13.34 10.71
C LEU A 116 10.21 -14.82 10.31
N VAL A 117 10.49 -15.11 9.04
CA VAL A 117 10.57 -16.50 8.54
C VAL A 117 11.74 -17.25 9.18
N TYR A 118 12.91 -16.60 9.36
CA TYR A 118 14.03 -17.20 10.06
C TYR A 118 13.71 -17.50 11.53
N GLY A 119 13.07 -16.54 12.21
CA GLY A 119 12.66 -16.71 13.62
C GLY A 119 11.71 -17.89 13.83
N PHE A 120 10.81 -18.15 12.89
CA PHE A 120 9.93 -19.31 12.92
C PHE A 120 10.65 -20.61 12.54
N SER A 121 11.43 -20.60 11.45
CA SER A 121 11.93 -21.82 10.81
C SER A 121 13.35 -22.22 11.22
N ALA A 122 14.14 -21.27 11.75
CA ALA A 122 15.58 -21.38 11.91
C ALA A 122 16.32 -21.81 10.61
N SER A 123 15.76 -21.47 9.46
CA SER A 123 16.24 -21.86 8.14
C SER A 123 16.68 -20.64 7.32
N THR A 124 17.96 -20.50 7.07
CA THR A 124 18.55 -19.43 6.25
C THR A 124 17.99 -19.42 4.82
N TRP A 125 17.88 -20.59 4.18
CA TRP A 125 17.36 -20.66 2.81
C TRP A 125 15.90 -20.24 2.71
N ALA A 126 15.08 -20.60 3.68
CA ALA A 126 13.66 -20.21 3.69
C ALA A 126 13.49 -18.71 3.90
N ALA A 127 14.28 -18.14 4.80
CA ALA A 127 14.32 -16.71 5.04
C ALA A 127 14.78 -15.94 3.78
N ALA A 128 15.84 -16.43 3.12
CA ALA A 128 16.35 -15.85 1.89
C ALA A 128 15.33 -15.91 0.75
N ILE A 129 14.62 -17.04 0.58
CA ILE A 129 13.56 -17.18 -0.42
C ILE A 129 12.41 -16.20 -0.13
N ALA A 130 11.97 -16.07 1.13
CA ALA A 130 10.91 -15.13 1.49
C ALA A 130 11.32 -13.68 1.21
N SER A 131 12.57 -13.31 1.54
CA SER A 131 13.14 -12.00 1.19
C SER A 131 13.24 -11.79 -0.32
N ALA A 132 13.63 -12.81 -1.09
CA ALA A 132 13.73 -12.75 -2.55
C ALA A 132 12.36 -12.60 -3.22
N PHE A 133 11.33 -13.27 -2.70
CA PHE A 133 9.96 -13.07 -3.18
C PHE A 133 9.46 -11.65 -2.97
N LEU A 134 9.77 -11.02 -1.81
CA LEU A 134 9.38 -9.63 -1.59
C LEU A 134 10.21 -8.66 -2.45
N LEU A 135 11.48 -8.95 -2.64
CA LEU A 135 12.40 -8.14 -3.46
C LEU A 135 11.98 -8.11 -4.93
N LEU A 136 11.65 -9.28 -5.50
CA LEU A 136 11.47 -9.47 -6.95
C LEU A 136 9.98 -9.46 -7.37
N ALA A 137 9.03 -9.23 -6.46
CA ALA A 137 7.65 -9.01 -6.86
C ALA A 137 7.51 -7.61 -7.48
N ASP A 138 7.11 -7.56 -8.75
CA ASP A 138 6.92 -6.33 -9.53
C ASP A 138 6.06 -5.30 -8.80
N THR A 139 4.91 -5.73 -8.28
CA THR A 139 4.01 -4.88 -7.48
C THR A 139 4.72 -4.32 -6.24
N MET A 140 5.62 -5.08 -5.60
CA MET A 140 6.37 -4.59 -4.43
C MET A 140 7.42 -3.55 -4.84
N LEU A 141 8.16 -3.81 -5.91
CA LEU A 141 9.13 -2.85 -6.44
C LEU A 141 8.42 -1.57 -6.87
N GLU A 142 7.32 -1.67 -7.64
CA GLU A 142 6.55 -0.51 -8.09
C GLU A 142 6.07 0.33 -6.91
N LEU A 143 5.39 -0.25 -5.92
CA LEU A 143 4.87 0.48 -4.77
C LEU A 143 5.96 1.18 -3.94
N HIS A 144 7.14 0.55 -3.81
CA HIS A 144 8.26 1.16 -3.08
C HIS A 144 9.03 2.20 -3.91
N THR A 145 8.66 2.38 -5.17
CA THR A 145 9.21 3.44 -6.03
C THR A 145 8.25 4.60 -6.25
N TRP A 146 7.00 4.49 -5.77
CA TRP A 146 5.98 5.54 -5.86
C TRP A 146 5.76 6.28 -4.54
N VAL A 147 5.26 7.52 -4.61
CA VAL A 147 4.80 8.28 -3.43
C VAL A 147 3.48 7.69 -2.96
N MET A 148 3.56 6.55 -2.26
CA MET A 148 2.41 5.77 -1.79
C MET A 148 2.56 5.36 -0.33
N SER A 149 1.43 5.16 0.35
CA SER A 149 1.39 4.83 1.79
C SER A 149 1.62 3.34 2.09
N GLU A 150 1.51 2.47 1.08
CA GLU A 150 1.65 1.02 1.19
C GLU A 150 3.01 0.57 1.76
N PRO A 151 4.15 1.13 1.34
CA PRO A 151 5.46 0.77 1.89
C PRO A 151 5.55 0.92 3.41
N LEU A 152 5.09 2.06 3.90
CA LEU A 152 5.06 2.37 5.34
C LEU A 152 4.05 1.48 6.08
N PHE A 153 2.87 1.26 5.50
CA PHE A 153 1.85 0.39 6.06
C PHE A 153 2.34 -1.05 6.23
N ILE A 154 3.01 -1.62 5.22
CA ILE A 154 3.59 -2.97 5.26
C ILE A 154 4.66 -3.04 6.36
N PHE A 155 5.55 -2.05 6.42
CA PHE A 155 6.60 -1.98 7.44
C PHE A 155 6.02 -1.97 8.86
N LEU A 156 5.06 -1.07 9.12
CA LEU A 156 4.42 -0.95 10.43
C LEU A 156 3.67 -2.23 10.82
N SER A 157 3.00 -2.85 9.86
CA SER A 157 2.27 -4.11 10.08
C SER A 157 3.21 -5.27 10.41
N LEU A 158 4.29 -5.44 9.65
CA LEU A 158 5.29 -6.48 9.91
C LEU A 158 6.03 -6.23 11.23
N ALA A 159 6.37 -4.97 11.54
CA ALA A 159 6.99 -4.59 12.81
C ALA A 159 6.05 -4.83 14.00
N ALA A 160 4.74 -4.56 13.85
CA ALA A 160 3.75 -4.87 14.87
C ALA A 160 3.60 -6.38 15.09
N ILE A 161 3.58 -7.18 14.01
CA ILE A 161 3.60 -8.64 14.08
C ILE A 161 4.85 -9.12 14.83
N TRP A 162 6.02 -8.59 14.51
CA TRP A 162 7.25 -8.89 15.24
C TRP A 162 7.15 -8.55 16.74
N ALA A 163 6.64 -7.38 17.09
CA ALA A 163 6.49 -6.95 18.47
C ALA A 163 5.49 -7.84 19.25
N LEU A 164 4.37 -8.25 18.62
CA LEU A 164 3.43 -9.22 19.18
C LEU A 164 4.12 -10.58 19.46
N LEU A 165 4.92 -11.07 18.52
CA LEU A 165 5.68 -12.31 18.72
C LEU A 165 6.66 -12.19 19.89
N ARG A 166 7.32 -11.05 20.03
CA ARG A 166 8.23 -10.76 21.16
C ARG A 166 7.50 -10.73 22.52
N SER A 167 6.28 -10.18 22.56
CA SER A 167 5.48 -10.18 23.79
C SER A 167 5.17 -11.60 24.26
N MET A 168 4.90 -12.52 23.34
CA MET A 168 4.58 -13.91 23.61
C MET A 168 5.80 -14.77 23.99
N GLU A 169 7.02 -14.33 23.65
CA GLU A 169 8.27 -14.97 24.08
C GLU A 169 8.74 -14.54 25.49
N GLY A 170 7.89 -13.88 26.25
CA GLY A 170 8.22 -13.39 27.59
C GLY A 170 8.64 -11.92 27.66
N GLY A 171 8.47 -11.18 26.56
CA GLY A 171 8.80 -9.75 26.49
C GLY A 171 7.89 -8.82 27.30
N GLY A 172 6.76 -9.34 27.81
CA GLY A 172 5.87 -8.63 28.72
C GLY A 172 5.05 -7.50 28.08
N LEU A 173 4.39 -6.70 28.93
CA LEU A 173 3.44 -5.66 28.54
C LEU A 173 4.05 -4.57 27.66
N ALA A 174 5.33 -4.25 27.83
CA ALA A 174 6.02 -3.23 27.01
C ALA A 174 5.99 -3.57 25.51
N TRP A 175 6.15 -4.85 25.16
CA TRP A 175 6.07 -5.30 23.76
C TRP A 175 4.63 -5.32 23.26
N VAL A 176 3.63 -5.57 24.11
CA VAL A 176 2.21 -5.43 23.76
C VAL A 176 1.90 -3.96 23.41
N VAL A 177 2.37 -3.02 24.23
CA VAL A 177 2.20 -1.57 24.00
C VAL A 177 2.92 -1.16 22.72
N ALA A 178 4.17 -1.59 22.50
CA ALA A 178 4.91 -1.28 21.27
C ALA A 178 4.16 -1.81 20.02
N ALA A 179 3.66 -3.05 20.08
CA ALA A 179 2.88 -3.63 19.00
C ALA A 179 1.58 -2.84 18.74
N ALA A 180 0.89 -2.42 19.81
CA ALA A 180 -0.35 -1.65 19.71
C ALA A 180 -0.11 -0.26 19.09
N LEU A 181 0.97 0.42 19.46
CA LEU A 181 1.37 1.71 18.87
C LEU A 181 1.72 1.57 17.37
N LEU A 182 2.49 0.55 17.01
CA LEU A 182 2.81 0.25 15.60
C LEU A 182 1.53 -0.05 14.80
N THR A 183 0.58 -0.79 15.39
CA THR A 183 -0.72 -1.08 14.76
C THR A 183 -1.59 0.18 14.63
N ALA A 184 -1.57 1.07 15.63
CA ALA A 184 -2.25 2.37 15.55
C ALA A 184 -1.68 3.22 14.41
N CYS A 185 -0.35 3.32 14.31
CA CYS A 185 0.33 4.01 13.20
C CYS A 185 0.00 3.37 11.84
N SER A 186 -0.07 2.03 11.77
CA SER A 186 -0.50 1.30 10.58
C SER A 186 -1.94 1.68 10.20
N SER A 187 -2.88 1.73 11.15
CA SER A 187 -4.28 2.11 10.92
C SER A 187 -4.42 3.59 10.50
N LEU A 188 -3.57 4.47 11.04
CA LEU A 188 -3.47 5.87 10.63
C LEU A 188 -2.68 6.07 9.33
N THR A 189 -2.06 5.02 8.78
CA THR A 189 -1.46 5.01 7.45
C THR A 189 -2.46 4.54 6.40
N ARG A 190 -3.28 3.51 6.69
CA ARG A 190 -4.33 2.99 5.80
C ARG A 190 -5.50 2.45 6.61
N TYR A 191 -6.72 2.74 6.16
CA TYR A 191 -7.97 2.32 6.83
C TYR A 191 -8.18 0.80 6.90
N VAL A 192 -7.33 0.00 6.26
CA VAL A 192 -7.32 -1.46 6.37
C VAL A 192 -6.56 -1.97 7.61
N GLY A 193 -5.83 -1.11 8.30
CA GLY A 193 -5.04 -1.43 9.51
C GLY A 193 -5.78 -2.15 10.65
N PRO A 194 -7.08 -1.91 10.92
CA PRO A 194 -7.86 -2.65 11.91
C PRO A 194 -7.85 -4.17 11.74
N ALA A 195 -7.58 -4.69 10.53
CA ALA A 195 -7.35 -6.12 10.32
C ALA A 195 -6.28 -6.69 11.27
N LEU A 196 -5.19 -5.93 11.46
CA LEU A 196 -4.13 -6.33 12.38
C LEU A 196 -4.52 -6.18 13.85
N SER A 197 -5.35 -5.19 14.20
CA SER A 197 -5.89 -5.04 15.55
C SER A 197 -6.69 -6.28 15.95
N VAL A 198 -7.59 -6.75 15.07
CA VAL A 198 -8.38 -7.95 15.31
C VAL A 198 -7.49 -9.19 15.38
N ALA A 199 -6.55 -9.36 14.45
CA ALA A 199 -5.61 -10.47 14.45
C ALA A 199 -4.78 -10.53 15.75
N GLY A 200 -4.27 -9.38 16.22
CA GLY A 200 -3.49 -9.28 17.44
C GLY A 200 -4.29 -9.61 18.69
N VAL A 201 -5.52 -9.09 18.82
CA VAL A 201 -6.44 -9.43 19.93
C VAL A 201 -6.68 -10.94 19.98
N LEU A 202 -7.04 -11.56 18.86
CA LEU A 202 -7.31 -12.98 18.79
C LEU A 202 -6.08 -13.81 19.19
N VAL A 203 -4.90 -13.45 18.69
CA VAL A 203 -3.68 -14.19 18.99
C VAL A 203 -3.22 -13.99 20.44
N LEU A 204 -3.38 -12.81 21.04
CA LEU A 204 -3.12 -12.57 22.46
C LEU A 204 -4.05 -13.41 23.35
N LEU A 205 -5.34 -13.49 23.03
CA LEU A 205 -6.30 -14.30 23.78
C LEU A 205 -6.01 -15.80 23.66
N LEU A 206 -5.68 -16.27 22.45
CA LEU A 206 -5.50 -17.70 22.18
C LEU A 206 -4.12 -18.23 22.60
N PHE A 207 -3.06 -17.43 22.41
CA PHE A 207 -1.67 -17.87 22.54
C PHE A 207 -0.85 -17.05 23.52
N GLY A 208 -1.41 -16.00 24.13
CA GLY A 208 -0.73 -15.16 25.11
C GLY A 208 -0.20 -15.96 26.30
N ALA A 209 0.88 -15.51 26.90
CA ALA A 209 1.50 -16.14 28.06
C ALA A 209 0.70 -15.90 29.35
N GLY A 210 0.67 -16.88 30.26
CA GLY A 210 0.08 -16.74 31.60
C GLY A 210 -1.42 -17.02 31.67
N SER A 211 -2.07 -16.51 32.74
CA SER A 211 -3.49 -16.75 33.03
C SER A 211 -4.42 -16.07 32.02
N LEU A 212 -5.67 -16.56 31.91
CA LEU A 212 -6.69 -15.95 31.06
C LEU A 212 -6.91 -14.47 31.40
N ARG A 213 -6.92 -14.12 32.68
CA ARG A 213 -7.05 -12.72 33.15
C ARG A 213 -5.94 -11.83 32.56
N ARG A 214 -4.69 -12.29 32.55
CA ARG A 214 -3.56 -11.56 31.99
C ARG A 214 -3.73 -11.40 30.48
N ARG A 215 -4.10 -12.45 29.75
CA ARG A 215 -4.35 -12.41 28.30
C ARG A 215 -5.45 -11.42 27.92
N VAL A 216 -6.55 -11.41 28.70
CA VAL A 216 -7.65 -10.45 28.51
C VAL A 216 -7.18 -9.02 28.74
N ILE A 217 -6.41 -8.76 29.80
CA ILE A 217 -5.86 -7.42 30.06
C ILE A 217 -4.93 -6.98 28.92
N GLU A 218 -4.00 -7.85 28.49
CA GLU A 218 -3.07 -7.56 27.39
C GLU A 218 -3.83 -7.32 26.07
N ALA A 219 -4.88 -8.10 25.78
CA ALA A 219 -5.73 -7.92 24.60
C ALA A 219 -6.53 -6.61 24.65
N LEU A 220 -7.08 -6.24 25.83
CA LEU A 220 -7.78 -4.96 26.00
C LEU A 220 -6.85 -3.75 25.85
N VAL A 221 -5.65 -3.81 26.45
CA VAL A 221 -4.63 -2.77 26.30
C VAL A 221 -4.25 -2.63 24.82
N TYR A 222 -3.99 -3.76 24.14
CA TYR A 222 -3.66 -3.77 22.73
C TYR A 222 -4.79 -3.18 21.87
N ALA A 223 -6.02 -3.63 22.07
CA ALA A 223 -7.19 -3.14 21.34
C ALA A 223 -7.41 -1.63 21.54
N SER A 224 -7.35 -1.17 22.79
CA SER A 224 -7.54 0.25 23.11
C SER A 224 -6.49 1.14 22.43
N ILE A 225 -5.20 0.82 22.58
CA ILE A 225 -4.12 1.63 22.00
C ILE A 225 -4.16 1.56 20.47
N SER A 226 -4.47 0.41 19.87
CA SER A 226 -4.45 0.25 18.42
C SER A 226 -5.66 0.87 17.71
N LEU A 227 -6.84 0.93 18.36
CA LEU A 227 -8.08 1.39 17.72
C LEU A 227 -8.48 2.82 18.08
N LEU A 228 -8.20 3.30 19.32
CA LEU A 228 -8.63 4.63 19.75
C LEU A 228 -8.10 5.77 18.86
N PRO A 229 -6.82 5.80 18.44
CA PRO A 229 -6.33 6.87 17.58
C PRO A 229 -7.09 6.94 16.25
N LEU A 230 -7.41 5.80 15.64
CA LEU A 230 -8.23 5.75 14.43
C LEU A 230 -9.66 6.22 14.72
N ALA A 231 -10.28 5.80 15.84
CA ALA A 231 -11.62 6.23 16.20
C ALA A 231 -11.71 7.76 16.35
N PHE A 232 -10.72 8.39 17.00
CA PHE A 232 -10.62 9.85 17.07
C PHE A 232 -10.46 10.50 15.70
N TRP A 233 -9.66 9.90 14.82
CA TRP A 233 -9.48 10.37 13.47
C TRP A 233 -10.78 10.32 12.64
N LEU A 234 -11.49 9.21 12.70
CA LEU A 234 -12.78 9.05 12.01
C LEU A 234 -13.84 10.01 12.55
N ARG A 235 -13.88 10.24 13.88
CA ARG A 235 -14.74 11.27 14.49
C ARG A 235 -14.41 12.68 13.97
N ARG A 236 -13.12 13.04 13.87
CA ARG A 236 -12.70 14.31 13.27
C ARG A 236 -13.22 14.42 11.83
N ASN A 237 -13.06 13.39 11.02
CA ASN A 237 -13.51 13.40 9.62
C ASN A 237 -15.02 13.58 9.53
N SER A 238 -15.79 12.86 10.35
CA SER A 238 -17.25 13.02 10.41
C SER A 238 -17.67 14.45 10.79
N ALA A 239 -16.96 15.08 11.71
CA ALA A 239 -17.23 16.47 12.10
C ALA A 239 -16.91 17.49 11.00
N LEU A 240 -15.93 17.21 10.13
CA LEU A 240 -15.48 18.12 9.06
C LEU A 240 -16.18 17.92 7.72
N ALA A 241 -16.53 16.67 7.38
CA ALA A 241 -17.03 16.28 6.06
C ALA A 241 -18.39 15.54 6.09
N GLY A 242 -18.96 15.33 7.29
CA GLY A 242 -20.21 14.56 7.43
C GLY A 242 -20.03 13.03 7.27
N THR A 243 -18.90 12.56 6.78
CA THR A 243 -18.61 11.14 6.53
C THR A 243 -17.34 10.71 7.26
N LEU A 244 -17.18 9.40 7.56
CA LEU A 244 -16.03 8.88 8.28
C LEU A 244 -14.75 8.85 7.43
N VAL A 245 -14.89 8.53 6.13
CA VAL A 245 -13.77 8.30 5.21
C VAL A 245 -13.94 9.03 3.87
N ASN A 246 -14.78 10.07 3.85
CA ASN A 246 -15.16 10.83 2.65
C ASN A 246 -15.81 9.95 1.56
N ARG A 247 -16.63 8.99 2.00
CA ARG A 247 -17.39 8.07 1.16
C ARG A 247 -18.70 7.74 1.83
N ASP A 248 -19.75 7.55 1.03
CA ASP A 248 -21.06 7.16 1.48
C ASP A 248 -21.21 5.64 1.57
N LEU A 249 -22.03 5.17 2.49
CA LEU A 249 -22.40 3.78 2.59
C LEU A 249 -23.50 3.49 1.55
N ALA A 250 -23.13 2.73 0.53
CA ALA A 250 -24.05 2.26 -0.49
C ALA A 250 -23.74 0.80 -0.81
N TYR A 251 -24.80 -0.04 -0.84
CA TYR A 251 -24.61 -1.44 -1.19
C TYR A 251 -24.43 -1.59 -2.70
N HIS A 252 -23.30 -2.17 -3.09
CA HIS A 252 -22.99 -2.55 -4.46
C HIS A 252 -22.68 -4.04 -4.51
N PRO A 253 -23.41 -4.86 -5.27
CA PRO A 253 -23.03 -6.25 -5.46
C PRO A 253 -21.66 -6.30 -6.14
N MET A 254 -20.80 -7.22 -5.69
CA MET A 254 -19.48 -7.39 -6.29
C MET A 254 -19.62 -7.82 -7.75
N GLU A 255 -19.07 -7.04 -8.65
CA GLU A 255 -19.06 -7.35 -10.07
C GLU A 255 -18.22 -8.61 -10.34
N PRO A 256 -18.70 -9.56 -11.17
CA PRO A 256 -17.93 -10.77 -11.53
C PRO A 256 -16.56 -10.47 -12.13
N ASP A 257 -16.43 -9.37 -12.89
CA ASP A 257 -15.17 -8.97 -13.50
C ASP A 257 -14.15 -8.45 -12.48
N LEU A 258 -14.61 -7.81 -11.41
CA LEU A 258 -13.75 -7.44 -10.30
C LEU A 258 -13.20 -8.67 -9.60
N LEU A 259 -14.06 -9.65 -9.30
CA LEU A 259 -13.64 -10.92 -8.71
C LEU A 259 -12.65 -11.66 -9.60
N ARG A 260 -12.87 -11.68 -10.92
CA ARG A 260 -11.93 -12.28 -11.90
C ARG A 260 -10.58 -11.59 -11.86
N ARG A 261 -10.52 -10.25 -11.79
CA ARG A 261 -9.27 -9.48 -11.68
C ARG A 261 -8.53 -9.78 -10.38
N PHE A 262 -9.23 -9.82 -9.25
CA PHE A 262 -8.63 -10.23 -7.97
C PHE A 262 -8.05 -11.64 -8.03
N LEU A 263 -8.79 -12.60 -8.57
CA LEU A 263 -8.32 -13.98 -8.70
C LEU A 263 -7.15 -14.10 -9.69
N ALA A 264 -7.16 -13.32 -10.77
CA ALA A 264 -6.06 -13.27 -11.73
C ALA A 264 -4.80 -12.74 -11.07
N GLU A 265 -4.90 -11.63 -10.29
CA GLU A 265 -3.76 -11.07 -9.57
C GLU A 265 -3.23 -12.04 -8.50
N LEU A 266 -4.08 -12.59 -7.66
CA LEU A 266 -3.68 -13.61 -6.68
C LEU A 266 -3.01 -14.82 -7.35
N SER A 267 -3.52 -15.23 -8.54
CA SER A 267 -2.93 -16.33 -9.28
C SER A 267 -1.53 -16.02 -9.81
N SER A 268 -1.25 -14.76 -10.17
CA SER A 268 0.04 -14.33 -10.68
C SER A 268 1.17 -14.45 -9.64
N TRP A 269 0.83 -14.37 -8.35
CA TRP A 269 1.79 -14.56 -7.27
C TRP A 269 2.31 -16.00 -7.16
N PHE A 270 1.50 -16.95 -7.57
CA PHE A 270 1.87 -18.36 -7.57
C PHE A 270 2.37 -18.82 -8.95
N VAL A 271 1.76 -18.32 -10.01
CA VAL A 271 2.11 -18.66 -11.40
C VAL A 271 2.18 -17.36 -12.21
N PRO A 272 3.38 -16.76 -12.36
CA PRO A 272 3.57 -15.50 -13.07
C PRO A 272 2.92 -15.49 -14.46
N HIS A 273 2.38 -14.34 -14.89
CA HIS A 273 1.67 -14.19 -16.17
C HIS A 273 2.53 -14.57 -17.38
N GLN A 274 3.85 -14.43 -17.27
CA GLN A 274 4.83 -14.71 -18.32
C GLN A 274 5.09 -16.21 -18.51
N VAL A 275 4.66 -17.03 -17.55
CA VAL A 275 4.74 -18.50 -17.73
C VAL A 275 3.82 -18.88 -18.90
N PRO A 276 4.33 -19.55 -19.96
CA PRO A 276 3.57 -19.85 -21.17
C PRO A 276 2.59 -21.01 -20.93
N LEU A 277 1.59 -20.76 -20.08
CA LEU A 277 0.53 -21.71 -19.76
C LEU A 277 -0.82 -21.13 -20.19
N PRO A 278 -1.75 -21.97 -20.69
CA PRO A 278 -3.13 -21.57 -20.90
C PRO A 278 -3.75 -20.98 -19.63
N THR A 279 -4.55 -19.91 -19.78
CA THR A 279 -5.13 -19.16 -18.65
C THR A 279 -5.89 -20.07 -17.67
N GLY A 280 -6.65 -21.04 -18.18
CA GLY A 280 -7.38 -22.00 -17.34
C GLY A 280 -6.46 -22.91 -16.51
N LEU A 281 -5.34 -23.37 -17.09
CA LEU A 281 -4.36 -24.20 -16.39
C LEU A 281 -3.63 -23.39 -15.30
N ARG A 282 -3.25 -22.13 -15.61
CA ARG A 282 -2.66 -21.20 -14.64
C ARG A 282 -3.59 -20.98 -13.45
N ALA A 283 -4.85 -20.65 -13.71
CA ALA A 283 -5.86 -20.46 -12.67
C ALA A 283 -6.06 -21.73 -11.83
N GLY A 284 -6.13 -22.90 -12.49
CA GLY A 284 -6.24 -24.20 -11.80
C GLY A 284 -5.07 -24.48 -10.88
N LEU A 285 -3.83 -24.25 -11.33
CA LEU A 285 -2.62 -24.41 -10.51
C LEU A 285 -2.60 -23.44 -9.33
N ALA A 286 -2.97 -22.16 -9.54
CA ALA A 286 -3.03 -21.16 -8.47
C ALA A 286 -4.08 -21.54 -7.41
N VAL A 287 -5.26 -22.03 -7.84
CA VAL A 287 -6.31 -22.52 -6.92
C VAL A 287 -5.81 -23.73 -6.12
N LEU A 288 -5.11 -24.68 -6.75
CA LEU A 288 -4.54 -25.85 -6.06
C LEU A 288 -3.49 -25.44 -5.02
N LEU A 289 -2.61 -24.49 -5.36
CA LEU A 289 -1.60 -23.97 -4.43
C LEU A 289 -2.24 -23.20 -3.26
N ALA A 290 -3.22 -22.36 -3.54
CA ALA A 290 -3.96 -21.63 -2.52
C ALA A 290 -4.76 -22.59 -1.61
N ALA A 291 -5.44 -23.59 -2.18
CA ALA A 291 -6.14 -24.62 -1.42
C ALA A 291 -5.18 -25.47 -0.58
N GLY A 292 -4.00 -25.79 -1.11
CA GLY A 292 -2.93 -26.47 -0.37
C GLY A 292 -2.43 -25.65 0.82
N LEU A 293 -2.20 -24.36 0.63
CA LEU A 293 -1.81 -23.43 1.71
C LEU A 293 -2.90 -23.30 2.77
N PHE A 294 -4.15 -23.15 2.35
CA PHE A 294 -5.31 -23.11 3.25
C PHE A 294 -5.49 -24.42 4.01
N GLY A 295 -5.41 -25.56 3.31
CA GLY A 295 -5.50 -26.90 3.92
C GLY A 295 -4.37 -27.13 4.94
N TRP A 296 -3.14 -26.69 4.62
CA TRP A 296 -2.03 -26.73 5.58
C TRP A 296 -2.32 -25.85 6.80
N PHE A 297 -2.81 -24.61 6.59
CA PHE A 297 -3.17 -23.72 7.69
C PHE A 297 -4.27 -24.31 8.56
N LEU A 298 -5.32 -24.89 7.97
CA LEU A 298 -6.38 -25.58 8.66
C LEU A 298 -5.87 -26.79 9.47
N ALA A 299 -4.95 -27.58 8.90
CA ALA A 299 -4.33 -28.69 9.60
C ALA A 299 -3.51 -28.23 10.83
N VAL A 300 -2.80 -27.09 10.70
CA VAL A 300 -2.11 -26.46 11.83
C VAL A 300 -3.12 -26.00 12.89
N ALA A 301 -4.25 -25.41 12.46
CA ALA A 301 -5.32 -24.97 13.34
C ALA A 301 -5.96 -26.13 14.11
N VAL A 302 -6.34 -27.20 13.42
CA VAL A 302 -6.91 -28.41 14.03
C VAL A 302 -5.94 -29.03 15.02
N LYS A 303 -4.64 -29.15 14.66
CA LYS A 303 -3.62 -29.66 15.59
C LYS A 303 -3.46 -28.81 16.85
N ALA A 304 -3.47 -27.48 16.69
CA ALA A 304 -3.41 -26.58 17.83
C ALA A 304 -4.65 -26.74 18.74
N TRP A 305 -5.82 -26.90 18.13
CA TRP A 305 -7.08 -27.13 18.84
C TRP A 305 -7.11 -28.45 19.59
N THR A 306 -6.71 -29.55 18.95
CA THR A 306 -6.72 -30.91 19.57
C THR A 306 -5.70 -31.06 20.70
N ARG A 307 -4.65 -30.25 20.70
CA ARG A 307 -3.60 -30.26 21.74
C ARG A 307 -3.79 -29.17 22.79
N ARG A 308 -4.94 -28.52 22.83
CA ARG A 308 -5.25 -27.50 23.84
C ARG A 308 -5.21 -28.07 25.24
N GLN A 309 -4.65 -27.30 26.17
CA GLN A 309 -4.78 -27.52 27.62
C GLN A 309 -5.56 -26.33 28.18
N GLY A 310 -6.80 -26.56 28.60
CA GLY A 310 -7.73 -25.51 28.98
C GLY A 310 -8.06 -24.58 27.82
N TRP A 311 -8.00 -23.25 28.01
CA TRP A 311 -8.25 -22.24 27.00
C TRP A 311 -7.02 -21.93 26.12
N GLY A 312 -5.85 -22.48 26.47
CA GLY A 312 -4.61 -22.27 25.73
C GLY A 312 -4.43 -23.26 24.58
N LEU A 313 -4.26 -22.76 23.34
CA LEU A 313 -3.89 -23.59 22.20
C LEU A 313 -2.39 -23.92 22.27
N GLN A 314 -2.03 -25.22 22.12
CA GLN A 314 -0.63 -25.61 22.02
C GLN A 314 -0.14 -25.44 20.56
N LEU A 315 0.86 -24.58 20.40
CA LEU A 315 1.44 -24.31 19.10
C LEU A 315 2.36 -25.44 18.65
N THR A 316 2.12 -25.91 17.43
CA THR A 316 3.03 -26.83 16.74
C THR A 316 3.94 -26.03 15.82
N GLY A 317 5.22 -26.10 16.05
CA GLY A 317 6.23 -25.48 15.21
C GLY A 317 7.53 -26.28 15.25
N PRO A 318 8.55 -25.93 14.44
CA PRO A 318 9.86 -26.56 14.55
C PRO A 318 10.41 -26.37 15.97
N GLU A 319 10.99 -27.41 16.55
CA GLU A 319 11.54 -27.36 17.92
C GLU A 319 12.60 -26.26 18.08
N SER A 320 13.29 -25.91 16.98
CA SER A 320 14.31 -24.86 16.93
C SER A 320 13.75 -23.45 16.69
N GLY A 321 12.45 -23.30 16.32
CA GLY A 321 11.84 -22.01 15.98
C GLY A 321 11.36 -21.22 17.19
N ARG A 322 11.51 -19.89 17.14
CA ARG A 322 11.09 -18.96 18.21
C ARG A 322 9.66 -18.46 18.02
N PHE A 323 9.29 -17.99 16.83
CA PHE A 323 8.03 -17.29 16.54
C PHE A 323 6.89 -18.26 16.21
N ARG A 324 6.55 -19.16 17.15
CA ARG A 324 5.51 -20.19 16.91
C ARG A 324 4.13 -19.64 16.51
N PRO A 325 3.63 -18.47 17.02
CA PRO A 325 2.35 -17.90 16.60
C PRO A 325 2.37 -17.22 15.21
N LEU A 326 3.52 -17.10 14.55
CA LEU A 326 3.67 -16.40 13.26
C LEU A 326 2.65 -16.86 12.19
N PRO A 327 2.40 -18.16 11.93
CA PRO A 327 1.42 -18.57 10.93
C PRO A 327 0.02 -18.03 11.20
N TRP A 328 -0.35 -17.96 12.48
CA TRP A 328 -1.65 -17.44 12.91
C TRP A 328 -1.78 -15.93 12.68
N LEU A 329 -0.75 -15.17 13.08
CA LEU A 329 -0.72 -13.72 12.85
C LEU A 329 -0.79 -13.40 11.37
N LEU A 330 0.03 -14.05 10.54
CA LEU A 330 0.06 -13.82 9.10
C LEU A 330 -1.26 -14.23 8.43
N GLY A 331 -1.81 -15.41 8.80
CA GLY A 331 -3.07 -15.91 8.25
C GLY A 331 -4.26 -15.02 8.62
N LEU A 332 -4.39 -14.63 9.90
CA LEU A 332 -5.45 -13.74 10.35
C LEU A 332 -5.31 -12.32 9.77
N TYR A 333 -4.08 -11.81 9.68
CA TYR A 333 -3.80 -10.52 9.06
C TYR A 333 -4.20 -10.53 7.57
N ALA A 334 -3.78 -11.52 6.80
CA ALA A 334 -4.14 -11.64 5.39
C ALA A 334 -5.66 -11.79 5.21
N THR A 335 -6.31 -12.66 6.00
CA THR A 335 -7.77 -12.85 5.98
C THR A 335 -8.51 -11.56 6.33
N GLY A 336 -8.07 -10.84 7.37
CA GLY A 336 -8.67 -9.57 7.76
C GLY A 336 -8.56 -8.50 6.67
N ASN A 337 -7.42 -8.43 5.96
CA ASN A 337 -7.26 -7.53 4.82
C ASN A 337 -8.20 -7.90 3.66
N VAL A 338 -8.34 -9.20 3.34
CA VAL A 338 -9.30 -9.67 2.31
C VAL A 338 -10.73 -9.30 2.69
N LEU A 339 -11.12 -9.52 3.96
CA LEU A 339 -12.47 -9.18 4.44
C LEU A 339 -12.76 -7.68 4.36
N ILE A 340 -11.83 -6.83 4.79
CA ILE A 340 -12.00 -5.37 4.71
C ILE A 340 -12.07 -4.93 3.24
N LEU A 341 -11.25 -5.50 2.37
CA LEU A 341 -11.30 -5.21 0.94
C LEU A 341 -12.66 -5.60 0.34
N PHE A 342 -13.18 -6.79 0.71
CA PHE A 342 -14.51 -7.23 0.29
C PHE A 342 -15.61 -6.31 0.81
N ILE A 343 -15.56 -5.91 2.09
CA ILE A 343 -16.51 -4.97 2.70
C ILE A 343 -16.47 -3.62 1.97
N ASN A 344 -15.29 -3.09 1.71
CA ASN A 344 -15.15 -1.82 0.98
C ASN A 344 -15.73 -1.92 -0.44
N SER A 345 -15.51 -3.04 -1.12
CA SER A 345 -16.01 -3.27 -2.49
C SER A 345 -17.53 -3.44 -2.58
N THR A 346 -18.19 -3.77 -1.46
CA THR A 346 -19.63 -4.05 -1.45
C THR A 346 -20.47 -3.00 -0.71
N LEU A 347 -19.87 -2.25 0.22
CA LEU A 347 -20.59 -1.32 1.09
C LEU A 347 -20.15 0.14 0.97
N LEU A 348 -19.08 0.43 0.23
CA LEU A 348 -18.67 1.80 -0.10
C LEU A 348 -18.87 2.06 -1.59
N ASP A 349 -18.81 3.33 -1.98
CA ASP A 349 -19.00 3.73 -3.38
C ASP A 349 -18.15 2.91 -4.37
N ALA A 350 -18.72 2.62 -5.53
CA ALA A 350 -18.26 1.61 -6.48
C ALA A 350 -16.91 1.90 -7.15
N SER A 351 -16.43 3.12 -7.12
CA SER A 351 -15.29 3.54 -7.97
C SER A 351 -13.94 2.96 -7.58
N THR A 352 -13.72 2.70 -6.28
CA THR A 352 -12.46 2.12 -5.81
C THR A 352 -12.23 0.70 -6.31
N THR A 353 -13.28 0.04 -6.72
CA THR A 353 -13.26 -1.37 -7.08
C THR A 353 -13.23 -1.60 -8.58
N ALA A 354 -13.78 -0.65 -9.36
CA ALA A 354 -13.79 -0.74 -10.82
C ALA A 354 -12.37 -0.84 -11.42
N THR A 355 -11.37 -0.29 -10.75
CA THR A 355 -9.96 -0.27 -11.18
C THR A 355 -9.04 -1.07 -10.27
N ALA A 356 -9.54 -2.04 -9.45
CA ALA A 356 -8.77 -2.78 -8.43
C ALA A 356 -7.26 -2.92 -8.78
N PRO A 357 -6.44 -1.93 -8.45
CA PRO A 357 -5.03 -2.02 -8.75
C PRO A 357 -4.41 -3.13 -7.90
N PRO A 358 -3.39 -3.84 -8.40
CA PRO A 358 -2.60 -4.80 -7.65
C PRO A 358 -2.14 -4.29 -6.28
N ARG A 359 -1.98 -2.97 -6.14
CA ARG A 359 -1.56 -2.29 -4.90
C ARG A 359 -2.47 -2.57 -3.70
N TYR A 360 -3.79 -2.74 -3.88
CA TYR A 360 -4.69 -3.05 -2.76
C TYR A 360 -4.46 -4.46 -2.20
N LEU A 361 -3.88 -5.34 -3.01
CA LEU A 361 -3.53 -6.70 -2.61
C LEU A 361 -2.12 -6.79 -1.99
N ALA A 362 -1.30 -5.75 -2.09
CA ALA A 362 0.07 -5.74 -1.58
C ALA A 362 0.20 -6.09 -0.08
N PRO A 363 -0.66 -5.61 0.84
CA PRO A 363 -0.62 -6.03 2.23
C PRO A 363 -0.92 -7.53 2.41
N ILE A 364 -1.80 -8.08 1.56
CA ILE A 364 -2.15 -9.51 1.56
C ILE A 364 -0.95 -10.32 1.08
N TYR A 365 -0.26 -9.86 0.04
CA TYR A 365 1.00 -10.46 -0.45
C TYR A 365 2.06 -10.51 0.65
N ALA A 366 2.28 -9.40 1.36
CA ALA A 366 3.24 -9.32 2.44
C ALA A 366 2.93 -10.26 3.63
N GLY A 367 1.67 -10.68 3.79
CA GLY A 367 1.25 -11.70 4.76
C GLY A 367 1.34 -13.13 4.21
N LEU A 368 0.86 -13.35 2.98
CA LEU A 368 0.76 -14.69 2.38
C LEU A 368 2.10 -15.28 1.95
N VAL A 369 3.03 -14.47 1.43
CA VAL A 369 4.35 -14.97 0.99
C VAL A 369 5.16 -15.54 2.14
N PRO A 370 5.34 -14.85 3.29
CA PRO A 370 5.99 -15.46 4.44
C PRO A 370 5.26 -16.70 4.95
N LEU A 371 3.91 -16.69 4.92
CA LEU A 371 3.10 -17.84 5.31
C LEU A 371 3.35 -19.05 4.39
N ALA A 372 3.40 -18.84 3.08
CA ALA A 372 3.72 -19.87 2.11
C ALA A 372 5.14 -20.42 2.30
N CYS A 373 6.12 -19.57 2.56
CA CYS A 373 7.49 -19.99 2.86
C CYS A 373 7.55 -20.83 4.15
N VAL A 374 6.81 -20.44 5.19
CA VAL A 374 6.69 -21.20 6.44
C VAL A 374 6.03 -22.57 6.21
N ALA A 375 4.97 -22.63 5.39
CA ALA A 375 4.35 -23.89 4.97
C ALA A 375 5.33 -24.76 4.17
N GLY A 376 6.02 -24.20 3.19
CA GLY A 376 7.02 -24.89 2.36
C GLY A 376 8.15 -25.50 3.20
N VAL A 377 8.64 -24.80 4.23
CA VAL A 377 9.65 -25.35 5.15
C VAL A 377 9.12 -26.58 5.91
N THR A 378 7.88 -26.51 6.37
CA THR A 378 7.29 -27.64 7.13
C THR A 378 7.08 -28.87 6.25
N LEU A 379 6.75 -28.68 4.98
CA LEU A 379 6.64 -29.74 3.98
C LEU A 379 8.02 -30.31 3.61
N ALA A 380 8.99 -29.44 3.35
CA ALA A 380 10.36 -29.81 2.96
C ALA A 380 11.12 -30.60 4.03
N ARG A 381 10.77 -30.44 5.32
CA ARG A 381 11.39 -31.20 6.43
C ARG A 381 10.92 -32.66 6.50
N ARG A 382 9.76 -32.97 5.92
CA ARG A 382 9.17 -34.31 6.00
C ARG A 382 9.67 -35.28 4.95
N GLN A 383 10.13 -34.77 3.78
CA GLN A 383 10.53 -35.59 2.66
C GLN A 383 11.68 -34.88 1.89
N GLY A 384 12.75 -35.60 1.59
CA GLY A 384 13.89 -35.05 0.82
C GLY A 384 13.48 -34.51 -0.56
N ILE A 385 12.57 -35.18 -1.25
CA ILE A 385 12.02 -34.76 -2.54
C ILE A 385 11.16 -33.49 -2.40
N GLY A 386 10.45 -33.31 -1.29
CA GLY A 386 9.67 -32.12 -1.02
C GLY A 386 10.51 -30.85 -0.98
N ARG A 387 11.75 -30.92 -0.48
CA ARG A 387 12.68 -29.80 -0.50
C ARG A 387 13.08 -29.42 -1.92
N LEU A 388 13.37 -30.37 -2.77
CA LEU A 388 13.72 -30.12 -4.17
C LEU A 388 12.55 -29.49 -4.94
N LEU A 389 11.33 -29.99 -4.72
CA LEU A 389 10.12 -29.42 -5.34
C LEU A 389 9.87 -27.95 -4.89
N VAL A 390 9.99 -27.66 -3.61
CA VAL A 390 9.81 -26.29 -3.08
C VAL A 390 10.90 -25.34 -3.61
N LEU A 391 12.15 -25.78 -3.64
CA LEU A 391 13.26 -24.97 -4.14
C LEU A 391 13.16 -24.77 -5.66
N GLY A 392 12.82 -25.84 -6.42
CA GLY A 392 12.64 -25.78 -7.88
C GLY A 392 11.50 -24.82 -8.26
N TYR A 393 10.36 -24.95 -7.59
CA TYR A 393 9.22 -24.03 -7.78
C TYR A 393 9.61 -22.58 -7.47
N ALA A 394 10.23 -22.31 -6.29
CA ALA A 394 10.65 -20.98 -5.92
C ALA A 394 11.64 -20.39 -6.94
N ALA A 395 12.62 -21.19 -7.41
CA ALA A 395 13.58 -20.73 -8.40
C ALA A 395 12.90 -20.33 -9.73
N VAL A 396 11.96 -21.13 -10.22
CA VAL A 396 11.20 -20.82 -11.45
C VAL A 396 10.43 -19.50 -11.30
N VAL A 397 9.67 -19.32 -10.22
CA VAL A 397 8.89 -18.11 -10.00
C VAL A 397 9.79 -16.88 -9.88
N LEU A 398 10.89 -16.97 -9.11
CA LEU A 398 11.85 -15.88 -8.94
C LEU A 398 12.55 -15.47 -10.24
N VAL A 399 12.83 -16.43 -11.15
CA VAL A 399 13.39 -16.12 -12.48
C VAL A 399 12.42 -15.29 -13.31
N PHE A 400 11.12 -15.65 -13.32
CA PHE A 400 10.12 -14.85 -14.03
C PHE A 400 9.94 -13.47 -13.41
N TYR A 401 9.92 -13.35 -12.09
CA TYR A 401 9.87 -12.05 -11.39
C TYR A 401 11.07 -11.18 -11.73
N ALA A 402 12.29 -11.73 -11.70
CA ALA A 402 13.49 -10.98 -12.07
C ALA A 402 13.47 -10.51 -13.54
N ALA A 403 12.82 -11.26 -14.43
CA ALA A 403 12.66 -10.84 -15.82
C ALA A 403 11.69 -9.64 -15.96
N ILE A 404 10.63 -9.58 -15.15
CA ILE A 404 9.69 -8.46 -15.10
C ILE A 404 10.41 -7.21 -14.55
N ASP A 405 11.08 -7.34 -13.40
CA ASP A 405 11.82 -6.23 -12.79
C ASP A 405 12.87 -5.66 -13.74
N ARG A 406 13.55 -6.53 -14.51
CA ARG A 406 14.49 -6.08 -15.54
C ARG A 406 13.82 -5.20 -16.58
N GLN A 407 12.59 -5.52 -17.01
CA GLN A 407 11.84 -4.71 -17.97
C GLN A 407 11.47 -3.36 -17.35
N MET A 408 10.98 -3.35 -16.10
CA MET A 408 10.67 -2.11 -15.37
C MET A 408 11.89 -1.20 -15.24
N LEU A 409 13.06 -1.77 -14.91
CA LEU A 409 14.32 -1.02 -14.77
C LEU A 409 14.86 -0.50 -16.10
N ALA A 410 14.58 -1.20 -17.20
CA ALA A 410 14.98 -0.78 -18.55
C ALA A 410 14.14 0.41 -19.05
N ASP A 411 12.86 0.47 -18.71
CA ASP A 411 11.95 1.57 -19.05
C ASP A 411 11.26 2.16 -17.81
N PRO A 412 11.98 2.94 -16.98
CA PRO A 412 11.42 3.54 -15.79
C PRO A 412 10.34 4.57 -16.10
N VAL A 413 10.39 5.23 -17.26
CA VAL A 413 9.45 6.30 -17.63
C VAL A 413 8.02 5.77 -17.67
N SER A 414 7.79 4.60 -18.27
CA SER A 414 6.46 3.96 -18.36
C SER A 414 5.91 3.52 -17.00
N HIS A 415 6.78 3.32 -16.00
CA HIS A 415 6.41 2.81 -14.67
C HIS A 415 6.34 3.87 -13.56
N LEU A 416 6.59 5.16 -13.88
CA LEU A 416 6.58 6.25 -12.89
C LEU A 416 5.33 7.13 -12.94
N GLY A 417 4.31 6.73 -13.69
CA GLY A 417 3.03 7.45 -13.76
C GLY A 417 3.19 8.93 -14.13
N TYR A 418 2.67 9.85 -13.33
CA TYR A 418 2.75 11.29 -13.57
C TYR A 418 4.18 11.82 -13.63
N THR A 419 5.10 11.25 -12.88
CA THR A 419 6.53 11.62 -12.94
C THR A 419 7.17 11.22 -14.28
N GLY A 420 6.82 10.05 -14.81
CA GLY A 420 7.24 9.62 -16.14
C GLY A 420 6.74 10.58 -17.24
N ARG A 421 5.49 11.01 -17.13
CA ARG A 421 4.89 11.99 -18.05
C ARG A 421 5.66 13.34 -18.08
N ARG A 422 6.28 13.74 -16.96
CA ARG A 422 7.14 14.95 -16.91
C ARG A 422 8.28 14.89 -17.91
N GLN A 423 8.85 13.71 -18.15
CA GLN A 423 9.92 13.50 -19.12
C GLN A 423 9.37 13.48 -20.56
N LEU A 424 8.27 12.74 -20.76
CA LEU A 424 7.63 12.62 -22.08
C LEU A 424 7.07 13.94 -22.58
N TRP A 425 6.59 14.81 -21.69
CA TRP A 425 5.91 16.06 -21.99
C TRP A 425 6.73 17.30 -21.60
N ALA A 426 8.06 17.21 -21.69
CA ALA A 426 8.97 18.26 -21.21
C ALA A 426 8.65 19.65 -21.79
N GLU A 427 8.31 19.74 -23.09
CA GLU A 427 7.93 21.00 -23.75
C GLU A 427 6.59 21.54 -23.22
N ALA A 428 5.60 20.68 -23.08
CA ALA A 428 4.30 21.05 -22.50
C ALA A 428 4.44 21.51 -21.04
N VAL A 429 5.24 20.81 -20.25
CA VAL A 429 5.56 21.19 -18.86
C VAL A 429 6.23 22.56 -18.82
N ALA A 430 7.16 22.85 -19.74
CA ALA A 430 7.78 24.16 -19.84
C ALA A 430 6.76 25.25 -20.18
N ALA A 431 5.84 24.99 -21.10
CA ALA A 431 4.77 25.93 -21.46
C ALA A 431 3.82 26.19 -20.26
N ILE A 432 3.44 25.15 -19.48
CA ILE A 432 2.59 25.31 -18.29
C ILE A 432 3.34 26.17 -17.23
N ARG A 433 4.65 25.98 -17.04
CA ARG A 433 5.47 26.78 -16.12
C ARG A 433 5.59 28.25 -16.50
N GLN A 434 5.49 28.57 -17.80
CA GLN A 434 5.53 29.95 -18.30
C GLN A 434 4.23 30.71 -18.03
N VAL A 435 3.13 30.02 -17.68
CA VAL A 435 1.87 30.68 -17.28
C VAL A 435 2.13 31.49 -16.01
N PRO A 436 1.92 32.83 -15.98
CA PRO A 436 2.18 33.67 -14.82
C PRO A 436 1.46 33.17 -13.56
N ALA A 437 2.05 33.37 -12.39
CA ALA A 437 1.53 32.81 -11.14
C ALA A 437 0.13 33.33 -10.78
N GLU A 438 -0.18 34.57 -11.15
CA GLU A 438 -1.45 35.26 -10.96
C GLU A 438 -2.57 34.81 -11.91
N VAL A 439 -2.23 34.14 -13.02
CA VAL A 439 -3.20 33.63 -14.00
C VAL A 439 -3.74 32.28 -13.52
N PRO A 440 -5.04 32.13 -13.24
CA PRO A 440 -5.58 30.86 -12.78
C PRO A 440 -5.45 29.77 -13.84
N VAL A 441 -5.12 28.57 -13.39
CA VAL A 441 -5.08 27.36 -14.21
C VAL A 441 -6.32 26.53 -13.94
N VAL A 442 -6.96 26.03 -15.00
CA VAL A 442 -8.02 25.03 -14.98
C VAL A 442 -7.49 23.77 -15.63
N SER A 443 -7.92 22.59 -15.22
CA SER A 443 -7.52 21.35 -15.89
C SER A 443 -8.59 20.26 -15.73
N ASN A 444 -8.58 19.30 -16.65
CA ASN A 444 -9.28 18.03 -16.48
C ASN A 444 -8.57 17.10 -15.48
N ASN A 445 -7.29 17.39 -15.15
CA ASN A 445 -6.51 16.64 -14.16
C ASN A 445 -5.65 17.61 -13.31
N PRO A 446 -6.23 18.26 -12.28
CA PRO A 446 -5.51 19.20 -11.41
C PRO A 446 -4.35 18.56 -10.63
N GLU A 447 -4.49 17.29 -10.22
CA GLU A 447 -3.46 16.54 -9.53
C GLU A 447 -2.21 16.36 -10.41
N LEU A 448 -2.42 16.14 -11.70
CA LEU A 448 -1.33 16.03 -12.67
C LEU A 448 -0.62 17.38 -12.83
N VAL A 449 -1.37 18.50 -12.92
CA VAL A 449 -0.77 19.85 -12.94
C VAL A 449 0.12 20.04 -11.71
N TYR A 450 -0.40 19.72 -10.53
CA TYR A 450 0.37 19.86 -9.29
C TYR A 450 1.67 19.02 -9.30
N ILE A 451 1.59 17.75 -9.70
CA ILE A 451 2.78 16.87 -9.76
C ILE A 451 3.79 17.38 -10.80
N LEU A 452 3.33 17.88 -11.96
CA LEU A 452 4.23 18.33 -13.05
C LEU A 452 4.93 19.65 -12.74
N VAL A 453 4.21 20.61 -12.14
CA VAL A 453 4.70 22.00 -12.01
C VAL A 453 4.62 22.58 -10.60
N GLY A 454 4.11 21.85 -9.61
CA GLY A 454 4.00 22.31 -8.22
C GLY A 454 2.91 23.36 -7.99
N ARG A 455 1.93 23.48 -8.90
CA ARG A 455 0.92 24.53 -8.89
C ARG A 455 -0.49 23.94 -8.74
N PRO A 456 -1.35 24.51 -7.88
CA PRO A 456 -2.76 24.14 -7.84
C PRO A 456 -3.48 24.56 -9.13
N ALA A 457 -4.55 23.85 -9.45
CA ALA A 457 -5.41 24.17 -10.58
C ALA A 457 -6.88 23.92 -10.19
N TYR A 458 -7.80 24.67 -10.78
CA TYR A 458 -9.22 24.38 -10.71
C TYR A 458 -9.53 23.11 -11.51
N VAL A 459 -10.48 22.32 -11.03
CA VAL A 459 -11.07 21.25 -11.84
C VAL A 459 -12.10 21.84 -12.78
N ARG A 460 -12.13 21.39 -14.04
CA ARG A 460 -13.22 21.74 -14.96
C ARG A 460 -14.54 21.13 -14.46
N PRO A 461 -15.71 21.67 -14.83
CA PRO A 461 -17.00 21.09 -14.46
C PRO A 461 -17.12 19.64 -14.94
N ILE A 462 -17.69 18.79 -14.10
CA ILE A 462 -17.84 17.35 -14.33
C ILE A 462 -19.33 17.00 -14.31
N SER A 463 -19.83 16.44 -15.41
CA SER A 463 -21.23 16.04 -15.56
C SER A 463 -21.54 14.68 -14.95
N PHE A 464 -20.55 13.80 -14.88
CA PHE A 464 -20.67 12.46 -14.33
C PHE A 464 -19.65 12.22 -13.24
N ASP A 465 -20.08 11.79 -12.09
CA ASP A 465 -19.22 11.41 -10.98
C ASP A 465 -18.82 9.95 -11.09
N ASN A 466 -17.54 9.71 -11.41
CA ASN A 466 -17.00 8.36 -11.51
C ASN A 466 -16.93 7.63 -10.16
N TYR A 467 -16.98 8.36 -9.03
CA TYR A 467 -16.98 7.76 -7.70
C TYR A 467 -18.36 7.28 -7.29
N GLU A 468 -19.37 8.08 -7.53
CA GLU A 468 -20.77 7.76 -7.22
C GLU A 468 -21.45 7.01 -8.37
N GLN A 469 -20.80 6.89 -9.54
CA GLN A 469 -21.38 6.33 -10.77
C GLN A 469 -22.73 6.99 -11.11
N ALA A 470 -22.80 8.31 -10.92
CA ALA A 470 -24.03 9.08 -11.06
C ALA A 470 -23.84 10.37 -11.84
N VAL A 471 -24.90 10.79 -12.53
CA VAL A 471 -24.96 12.11 -13.18
C VAL A 471 -25.04 13.18 -12.09
N ARG A 472 -24.19 14.20 -12.16
CA ARG A 472 -24.15 15.30 -11.20
C ARG A 472 -25.24 16.32 -11.47
N SER A 473 -26.10 16.54 -10.49
CA SER A 473 -27.16 17.55 -10.55
C SER A 473 -26.65 18.99 -10.43
N ASP A 474 -25.43 19.18 -9.93
CA ASP A 474 -24.80 20.49 -9.67
C ASP A 474 -23.89 20.99 -10.81
N TYR A 475 -23.92 20.34 -12.00
CA TYR A 475 -23.05 20.68 -13.14
C TYR A 475 -23.10 22.16 -13.53
N GLU A 476 -24.33 22.75 -13.62
CA GLU A 476 -24.49 24.17 -13.93
C GLU A 476 -23.95 25.09 -12.82
N GLN A 477 -24.08 24.69 -11.58
CA GLN A 477 -23.53 25.44 -10.45
C GLN A 477 -21.99 25.39 -10.45
N GLN A 478 -21.39 24.27 -10.85
CA GLN A 478 -19.94 24.17 -11.03
C GLN A 478 -19.45 25.18 -12.09
N PHE A 479 -20.16 25.26 -13.23
CA PHE A 479 -19.85 26.24 -14.28
C PHE A 479 -19.93 27.69 -13.80
N ALA A 480 -21.02 28.04 -13.10
CA ALA A 480 -21.23 29.40 -12.58
C ALA A 480 -20.14 29.77 -11.57
N THR A 481 -19.79 28.85 -10.66
CA THR A 481 -18.75 29.02 -9.66
C THR A 481 -17.40 29.23 -10.31
N LEU A 482 -17.02 28.35 -11.25
CA LEU A 482 -15.73 28.44 -11.94
C LEU A 482 -15.64 29.72 -12.79
N SER A 483 -16.73 30.08 -13.52
CA SER A 483 -16.77 31.31 -14.32
C SER A 483 -16.56 32.55 -13.46
N SER A 484 -17.14 32.59 -12.25
CA SER A 484 -16.92 33.71 -11.31
C SER A 484 -15.46 33.78 -10.84
N GLN A 485 -14.81 32.66 -10.62
CA GLN A 485 -13.39 32.56 -10.21
C GLN A 485 -12.45 32.95 -11.36
N LEU A 486 -12.86 32.72 -12.59
CA LEU A 486 -12.10 33.02 -13.82
C LEU A 486 -12.41 34.42 -14.39
N GLY A 487 -13.08 35.30 -13.67
CA GLY A 487 -13.51 36.61 -14.14
C GLY A 487 -12.41 37.50 -14.76
N ARG A 488 -11.13 37.23 -14.46
CA ARG A 488 -9.95 37.88 -15.08
C ARG A 488 -9.31 37.08 -16.21
N GLY A 489 -9.94 35.97 -16.65
CA GLY A 489 -9.38 35.00 -17.57
C GLY A 489 -8.48 33.97 -16.91
N GLY A 490 -8.00 33.00 -17.69
CA GLY A 490 -7.18 31.91 -17.19
C GLY A 490 -6.56 31.09 -18.32
N VAL A 491 -5.94 29.95 -17.95
CA VAL A 491 -5.43 28.96 -18.90
C VAL A 491 -6.06 27.61 -18.57
N PHE A 492 -6.69 26.99 -19.58
CA PHE A 492 -7.16 25.62 -19.47
C PHE A 492 -6.08 24.68 -20.02
N VAL A 493 -5.65 23.73 -19.21
CA VAL A 493 -4.68 22.68 -19.56
C VAL A 493 -5.43 21.36 -19.66
N LEU A 494 -5.53 20.86 -20.89
CA LEU A 494 -6.16 19.59 -21.22
C LEU A 494 -5.08 18.52 -21.41
N PHE A 495 -5.19 17.43 -20.70
CA PHE A 495 -4.33 16.26 -20.81
C PHE A 495 -5.06 15.11 -21.48
N ASP A 496 -4.29 14.29 -22.20
CA ASP A 496 -4.72 13.07 -22.88
C ASP A 496 -5.83 13.32 -23.94
N GLU A 497 -6.80 12.43 -24.07
CA GLU A 497 -7.89 12.54 -25.05
C GLU A 497 -8.96 13.53 -24.59
N LEU A 498 -9.67 14.08 -25.56
CA LEU A 498 -10.74 15.03 -25.33
C LEU A 498 -12.03 14.28 -24.92
N GLU A 499 -12.46 14.48 -23.70
CA GLU A 499 -13.72 13.94 -23.18
C GLU A 499 -14.92 14.87 -23.52
N PRO A 500 -16.17 14.38 -23.48
CA PRO A 500 -17.35 15.20 -23.74
C PRO A 500 -17.45 16.44 -22.84
N ASP A 501 -17.10 16.34 -21.57
CA ASP A 501 -17.08 17.48 -20.63
C ASP A 501 -15.99 18.50 -20.97
N ASP A 502 -14.85 18.05 -21.51
CA ASP A 502 -13.78 18.94 -21.97
C ASP A 502 -14.25 19.75 -23.20
N GLN A 503 -14.89 19.08 -24.16
CA GLN A 503 -15.46 19.74 -25.33
C GLN A 503 -16.54 20.74 -24.92
N ALA A 504 -17.47 20.35 -24.06
CA ALA A 504 -18.51 21.24 -23.54
C ALA A 504 -17.92 22.48 -22.85
N PHE A 505 -16.83 22.30 -22.09
CA PHE A 505 -16.13 23.40 -21.42
C PHE A 505 -15.48 24.36 -22.43
N ILE A 506 -14.81 23.82 -23.47
CA ILE A 506 -14.18 24.59 -24.55
C ILE A 506 -15.22 25.41 -25.31
N ASP A 507 -16.31 24.76 -25.75
CA ASP A 507 -17.34 25.38 -26.56
C ASP A 507 -18.10 26.46 -25.79
N ARG A 508 -18.51 26.17 -24.57
CA ARG A 508 -19.31 27.07 -23.73
C ARG A 508 -18.59 28.35 -23.34
N LEU A 509 -17.29 28.28 -23.11
CA LEU A 509 -16.45 29.44 -22.79
C LEU A 509 -15.73 30.01 -24.00
N ASN A 510 -15.97 29.48 -25.21
CA ASN A 510 -15.32 29.90 -26.46
C ASN A 510 -13.80 29.99 -26.30
N LEU A 511 -13.17 28.91 -25.78
CA LEU A 511 -11.74 28.89 -25.50
C LEU A 511 -10.92 28.95 -26.78
N ARG A 512 -9.84 29.76 -26.77
CA ARG A 512 -8.92 29.86 -27.87
C ARG A 512 -7.67 29.01 -27.64
N PRO A 513 -7.24 28.17 -28.60
CA PRO A 513 -6.01 27.41 -28.47
C PRO A 513 -4.81 28.36 -28.39
N LEU A 514 -3.93 28.13 -27.41
CA LEU A 514 -2.65 28.83 -27.22
C LEU A 514 -1.51 28.03 -27.83
N VAL A 515 -1.38 26.77 -27.41
CA VAL A 515 -0.36 25.83 -27.88
C VAL A 515 -0.86 24.40 -27.77
N SER A 516 -0.46 23.55 -28.71
CA SER A 516 -0.86 22.14 -28.75
C SER A 516 0.36 21.25 -28.89
N PHE A 517 0.45 20.24 -28.00
CA PHE A 517 1.37 19.13 -28.04
C PHE A 517 0.58 17.83 -28.27
N PRO A 518 1.19 16.70 -28.56
CA PRO A 518 0.47 15.47 -28.89
C PRO A 518 -0.58 15.03 -27.87
N GLN A 519 -0.29 15.18 -26.57
CA GLN A 519 -1.16 14.74 -25.46
C GLN A 519 -1.47 15.85 -24.44
N VAL A 520 -1.07 17.10 -24.74
CA VAL A 520 -1.30 18.24 -23.85
C VAL A 520 -1.68 19.44 -24.69
N ARG A 521 -2.82 20.06 -24.42
CA ARG A 521 -3.29 21.26 -25.12
C ARG A 521 -3.57 22.37 -24.12
N LEU A 522 -3.11 23.57 -24.40
CA LEU A 522 -3.36 24.76 -23.61
C LEU A 522 -4.32 25.67 -24.37
N PHE A 523 -5.34 26.15 -23.67
CA PHE A 523 -6.32 27.09 -24.21
C PHE A 523 -6.36 28.34 -23.35
N GLN A 524 -6.59 29.48 -23.95
CA GLN A 524 -6.87 30.71 -23.25
C GLN A 524 -8.33 30.77 -22.86
N VAL A 525 -8.59 31.00 -21.57
CA VAL A 525 -9.92 31.32 -21.04
C VAL A 525 -10.07 32.84 -21.11
N PRO A 526 -11.01 33.39 -21.90
CA PRO A 526 -11.20 34.82 -21.98
C PRO A 526 -11.62 35.41 -20.64
N ALA A 527 -11.20 36.64 -20.37
CA ALA A 527 -11.74 37.37 -19.21
C ALA A 527 -13.25 37.64 -19.46
N ALA A 528 -14.07 37.47 -18.40
CA ALA A 528 -15.48 37.78 -18.48
C ALA A 528 -15.67 39.28 -18.78
N GLY A 529 -16.16 39.56 -19.98
CA GLY A 529 -16.59 40.84 -20.51
C GLY A 529 -15.81 42.10 -20.14
N ARG A 530 -14.98 42.62 -21.07
CA ARG A 530 -14.91 44.07 -21.30
C ARG A 530 -15.89 44.46 -22.41
#